data_25b0624e2623b403baaaf0dfb92e5bb7
#
_entry.id   25b0624e2623b403baaaf0dfb92e5bb7
#
_cell.length_a   1.000
_cell.length_b   1.000
_cell.length_c   1.000
_cell.angle_alpha   90.00
_cell.angle_beta   90.00
_cell.angle_gamma   90.00
#
_symmetry.space_group_name_H-M   'P 1'
#
loop_
_entity.id
_entity.type
_entity.pdbx_description
1 polymer ?
#
loop_
_entity_poly.entity_id
_entity_poly.type
_entity_poly.pdbx_seq_one_letter_code
_entity_poly.pdbx_strand_id
1 'polypeptide(L)'
;MHISAKFGALLLAVVLAGCTTAPIMNVSEASVVSASGKPLTNDQVRAAIVRAGAALGWQMKEEGPNLMVGTLQLRTHVAVVQIPYSTKAYSVTYRSSVNLEEKGGVIHKNYNGWIQNLTRGINAQLSAS
;
A
#
# COMPACT_ATOMS: atom_id res chain seq x y z
N MET A 1 -32.86 -39.51 -9.55
CA MET A 1 -31.51 -40.10 -9.50
C MET A 1 -30.44 -39.28 -10.21
N HIS A 2 -30.79 -38.34 -11.10
CA HIS A 2 -29.80 -37.57 -11.84
C HIS A 2 -29.77 -36.10 -11.48
N ILE A 3 -30.38 -35.69 -10.36
CA ILE A 3 -30.56 -34.29 -9.95
C ILE A 3 -29.36 -33.74 -9.19
N SER A 4 -28.53 -34.62 -8.59
CA SER A 4 -27.41 -34.20 -7.74
C SER A 4 -26.21 -33.67 -8.50
N ALA A 5 -26.08 -33.93 -9.81
CA ALA A 5 -24.94 -33.47 -10.60
C ALA A 5 -25.03 -31.98 -11.04
N LYS A 6 -26.21 -31.34 -10.89
CA LYS A 6 -26.41 -29.95 -11.34
C LYS A 6 -26.10 -28.92 -10.28
N PHE A 7 -25.97 -29.30 -9.01
CA PHE A 7 -25.72 -28.35 -7.91
C PHE A 7 -24.24 -27.99 -7.72
N GLY A 8 -23.31 -28.87 -8.13
CA GLY A 8 -21.88 -28.63 -7.99
C GLY A 8 -21.32 -27.52 -8.90
N ALA A 9 -21.94 -27.30 -10.06
CA ALA A 9 -21.47 -26.29 -11.02
C ALA A 9 -21.81 -24.85 -10.60
N LEU A 10 -22.90 -24.64 -9.84
CA LEU A 10 -23.26 -23.31 -9.34
C LEU A 10 -22.36 -22.81 -8.22
N LEU A 11 -21.87 -23.70 -7.37
CA LEU A 11 -20.96 -23.33 -6.28
C LEU A 11 -19.58 -22.87 -6.79
N LEU A 12 -19.09 -23.43 -7.89
CA LEU A 12 -17.82 -23.04 -8.49
C LEU A 12 -17.86 -21.61 -9.08
N ALA A 13 -18.99 -21.22 -9.66
CA ALA A 13 -19.14 -19.87 -10.25
C ALA A 13 -19.15 -18.77 -9.20
N VAL A 14 -19.69 -19.03 -8.00
CA VAL A 14 -19.75 -18.07 -6.89
C VAL A 14 -18.35 -17.84 -6.28
N VAL A 15 -17.52 -18.90 -6.19
CA VAL A 15 -16.15 -18.81 -5.64
C VAL A 15 -15.24 -18.01 -6.56
N LEU A 16 -15.42 -18.08 -7.88
CA LEU A 16 -14.61 -17.33 -8.85
C LEU A 16 -14.91 -15.83 -8.87
N ALA A 17 -16.13 -15.42 -8.50
CA ALA A 17 -16.55 -14.01 -8.55
C ALA A 17 -15.93 -13.14 -7.45
N GLY A 18 -15.33 -13.71 -6.38
CA GLY A 18 -14.74 -12.98 -5.27
C GLY A 18 -13.23 -12.78 -5.34
N CYS A 19 -12.57 -13.16 -6.44
CA CYS A 19 -11.09 -13.24 -6.49
C CYS A 19 -10.39 -11.91 -6.85
N THR A 20 -11.11 -10.83 -7.19
CA THR A 20 -10.52 -9.58 -7.66
C THR A 20 -10.32 -8.55 -6.55
N THR A 21 -10.94 -8.73 -5.42
CA THR A 21 -10.87 -7.80 -4.29
C THR A 21 -10.31 -8.48 -3.05
N ALA A 22 -9.79 -7.67 -2.14
CA ALA A 22 -9.21 -8.13 -0.88
C ALA A 22 -9.37 -7.03 0.16
N PRO A 23 -9.29 -7.37 1.45
CA PRO A 23 -9.23 -6.34 2.50
C PRO A 23 -8.09 -5.36 2.24
N ILE A 24 -8.35 -4.08 2.49
CA ILE A 24 -7.35 -3.03 2.31
C ILE A 24 -6.15 -3.31 3.21
N MET A 25 -4.96 -3.35 2.61
CA MET A 25 -3.71 -3.48 3.36
C MET A 25 -3.28 -2.13 3.90
N ASN A 26 -3.08 -2.07 5.20
CA ASN A 26 -2.41 -0.97 5.87
C ASN A 26 -1.13 -1.48 6.53
N VAL A 27 -0.09 -0.66 6.49
CA VAL A 27 1.17 -0.93 7.20
C VAL A 27 1.21 -0.03 8.42
N SER A 28 1.28 -0.62 9.59
CA SER A 28 1.23 0.12 10.86
C SER A 28 2.55 -0.01 11.60
N GLU A 29 3.16 1.13 11.92
CA GLU A 29 4.35 1.23 12.76
C GLU A 29 5.50 0.32 12.29
N ALA A 30 5.81 0.36 10.99
CA ALA A 30 6.98 -0.32 10.46
C ALA A 30 8.25 0.35 11.01
N SER A 31 9.21 -0.45 11.45
CA SER A 31 10.44 0.07 12.05
C SER A 31 11.31 0.79 11.03
N VAL A 32 11.84 1.94 11.42
CA VAL A 32 12.88 2.64 10.67
C VAL A 32 14.22 2.02 11.04
N VAL A 33 14.84 1.35 10.08
CA VAL A 33 16.11 0.62 10.31
C VAL A 33 17.11 1.05 9.25
N SER A 34 18.31 1.45 9.73
CA SER A 34 19.47 1.72 8.88
C SER A 34 20.44 0.54 8.95
N ALA A 35 21.03 0.16 7.82
CA ALA A 35 22.03 -0.90 7.76
C ALA A 35 23.29 -0.55 8.59
N SER A 36 23.59 0.74 8.75
CA SER A 36 24.72 1.19 9.58
C SER A 36 24.48 1.01 11.08
N GLY A 37 23.24 0.78 11.50
CA GLY A 37 22.87 0.75 12.92
C GLY A 37 22.80 2.11 13.58
N LYS A 38 23.11 3.19 12.86
CA LYS A 38 23.04 4.55 13.41
C LYS A 38 21.62 5.09 13.32
N PRO A 39 21.16 5.87 14.30
CA PRO A 39 19.87 6.53 14.21
C PRO A 39 19.82 7.45 13.00
N LEU A 40 18.68 7.45 12.29
CA LEU A 40 18.44 8.36 11.19
C LEU A 40 17.84 9.65 11.71
N THR A 41 18.12 10.76 11.01
CA THR A 41 17.45 12.03 11.27
C THR A 41 16.07 12.03 10.63
N ASN A 42 15.21 12.93 11.07
CA ASN A 42 13.88 13.11 10.47
C ASN A 42 13.97 13.44 8.97
N ASP A 43 14.94 14.26 8.58
CA ASP A 43 15.15 14.60 7.16
C ASP A 43 15.60 13.39 6.34
N GLN A 44 16.41 12.51 6.90
CA GLN A 44 16.82 11.27 6.23
C GLN A 44 15.62 10.33 6.01
N VAL A 45 14.77 10.19 7.00
CA VAL A 45 13.55 9.37 6.87
C VAL A 45 12.63 9.96 5.81
N ARG A 46 12.37 11.26 5.87
CA ARG A 46 11.57 11.95 4.87
C ARG A 46 12.09 11.76 3.46
N ALA A 47 13.38 11.97 3.27
CA ALA A 47 14.01 11.82 1.96
C ALA A 47 13.95 10.38 1.43
N ALA A 48 14.09 9.39 2.31
CA ALA A 48 13.96 7.98 1.94
C ALA A 48 12.54 7.65 1.43
N ILE A 49 11.52 8.16 2.12
CA ILE A 49 10.12 7.98 1.71
C ILE A 49 9.88 8.62 0.34
N VAL A 50 10.36 9.83 0.13
CA VAL A 50 10.20 10.54 -1.15
C VAL A 50 10.90 9.78 -2.29
N ARG A 51 12.14 9.33 -2.07
CA ARG A 51 12.89 8.58 -3.09
C ARG A 51 12.21 7.25 -3.44
N ALA A 52 11.74 6.53 -2.42
CA ALA A 52 11.06 5.26 -2.63
C ALA A 52 9.78 5.44 -3.46
N GLY A 53 8.99 6.44 -3.12
CA GLY A 53 7.77 6.74 -3.85
C GLY A 53 8.05 7.16 -5.29
N ALA A 54 9.00 8.07 -5.49
CA ALA A 54 9.35 8.58 -6.82
C ALA A 54 9.80 7.44 -7.76
N ALA A 55 10.57 6.49 -7.25
CA ALA A 55 11.05 5.35 -8.04
C ALA A 55 9.90 4.44 -8.51
N LEU A 56 8.77 4.46 -7.83
CA LEU A 56 7.61 3.62 -8.13
C LEU A 56 6.45 4.41 -8.76
N GLY A 57 6.67 5.67 -9.10
CA GLY A 57 5.67 6.50 -9.75
C GLY A 57 4.71 7.23 -8.81
N TRP A 58 4.92 7.15 -7.49
CA TRP A 58 4.14 7.92 -6.53
C TRP A 58 4.61 9.37 -6.50
N GLN A 59 3.65 10.28 -6.40
CA GLN A 59 3.92 11.68 -6.09
C GLN A 59 3.81 11.85 -4.57
N MET A 60 4.92 12.23 -3.94
CA MET A 60 4.98 12.43 -2.49
C MET A 60 4.92 13.90 -2.17
N LYS A 61 4.01 14.28 -1.27
CA LYS A 61 3.82 15.66 -0.85
C LYS A 61 3.69 15.71 0.67
N GLU A 62 4.44 16.59 1.30
CA GLU A 62 4.25 16.86 2.73
C GLU A 62 2.94 17.60 2.95
N GLU A 63 2.13 17.10 3.89
CA GLU A 63 0.87 17.75 4.27
C GLU A 63 0.93 18.35 5.67
N GLY A 64 1.99 18.12 6.39
CA GLY A 64 2.22 18.66 7.72
C GLY A 64 3.49 18.08 8.32
N PRO A 65 3.86 18.47 9.54
CA PRO A 65 5.02 17.88 10.18
C PRO A 65 4.88 16.36 10.25
N ASN A 66 5.88 15.64 9.75
CA ASN A 66 5.93 14.18 9.83
C ASN A 66 4.74 13.45 9.22
N LEU A 67 4.12 14.06 8.21
CA LEU A 67 3.04 13.45 7.45
C LEU A 67 3.30 13.64 5.96
N MET A 68 3.51 12.53 5.26
CA MET A 68 3.60 12.49 3.81
C MET A 68 2.30 11.95 3.22
N VAL A 69 1.87 12.52 2.11
CA VAL A 69 0.75 11.99 1.33
C VAL A 69 1.29 11.53 -0.01
N GLY A 70 1.05 10.27 -0.33
CA GLY A 70 1.45 9.68 -1.60
C GLY A 70 0.26 9.50 -2.53
N THR A 71 0.42 9.89 -3.78
CA THR A 71 -0.59 9.68 -4.82
C THR A 71 0.01 8.91 -5.97
N LEU A 72 -0.60 7.78 -6.29
CA LEU A 72 -0.26 6.99 -7.46
C LEU A 72 -1.40 7.08 -8.47
N GLN A 73 -1.09 7.56 -9.66
CA GLN A 73 -2.02 7.54 -10.77
C GLN A 73 -1.52 6.58 -11.83
N LEU A 74 -2.29 5.55 -12.11
CA LEU A 74 -1.95 4.52 -13.08
C LEU A 74 -3.15 4.29 -13.99
N ARG A 75 -3.07 4.75 -15.26
CA ARG A 75 -4.20 4.76 -16.20
C ARG A 75 -5.38 5.54 -15.59
N THR A 76 -6.54 4.89 -15.39
CA THR A 76 -7.72 5.51 -14.79
C THR A 76 -7.79 5.31 -13.28
N HIS A 77 -6.83 4.60 -12.69
CA HIS A 77 -6.80 4.30 -11.27
C HIS A 77 -6.04 5.37 -10.50
N VAL A 78 -6.54 5.76 -9.34
CA VAL A 78 -5.84 6.65 -8.43
C VAL A 78 -5.86 6.03 -7.03
N ALA A 79 -4.70 5.99 -6.40
CA ALA A 79 -4.56 5.58 -5.01
C ALA A 79 -3.91 6.71 -4.22
N VAL A 80 -4.46 7.03 -3.06
CA VAL A 80 -3.91 8.04 -2.16
C VAL A 80 -3.69 7.41 -0.80
N VAL A 81 -2.48 7.56 -0.27
CA VAL A 81 -2.08 7.03 1.03
C VAL A 81 -1.56 8.13 1.93
N GLN A 82 -1.70 7.92 3.23
CA GLN A 82 -1.06 8.73 4.25
C GLN A 82 0.12 7.95 4.81
N ILE A 83 1.25 8.64 4.99
CA ILE A 83 2.47 8.06 5.53
C ILE A 83 2.94 8.95 6.68
N PRO A 84 2.36 8.77 7.88
CA PRO A 84 2.93 9.38 9.07
C PRO A 84 4.27 8.71 9.37
N TYR A 85 5.25 9.50 9.75
CA TYR A 85 6.60 8.98 9.98
C TYR A 85 7.29 9.71 11.14
N SER A 86 8.24 9.03 11.72
CA SER A 86 9.17 9.56 12.71
C SER A 86 10.55 9.00 12.45
N THR A 87 11.51 9.31 13.31
CA THR A 87 12.84 8.69 13.21
C THR A 87 12.84 7.20 13.61
N LYS A 88 11.74 6.69 14.16
CA LYS A 88 11.66 5.32 14.67
C LYS A 88 10.70 4.42 13.90
N ALA A 89 9.66 4.98 13.32
CA ALA A 89 8.62 4.19 12.65
C ALA A 89 7.90 5.00 11.58
N TYR A 90 7.30 4.30 10.63
CA TYR A 90 6.40 4.88 9.65
C TYR A 90 5.20 3.97 9.44
N SER A 91 4.10 4.54 8.97
CA SER A 91 2.91 3.79 8.58
C SER A 91 2.54 4.13 7.15
N VAL A 92 1.85 3.22 6.47
CA VAL A 92 1.25 3.49 5.16
C VAL A 92 -0.21 3.09 5.26
N THR A 93 -1.11 4.07 5.24
CA THR A 93 -2.53 3.84 5.41
C THR A 93 -3.33 4.36 4.23
N TYR A 94 -4.39 3.64 3.89
CA TYR A 94 -5.30 4.03 2.83
C TYR A 94 -5.99 5.36 3.19
N ARG A 95 -6.07 6.27 2.22
CA ARG A 95 -6.80 7.53 2.37
C ARG A 95 -7.99 7.61 1.42
N SER A 96 -7.76 7.40 0.13
CA SER A 96 -8.82 7.45 -0.88
C SER A 96 -8.36 6.74 -2.15
N SER A 97 -9.31 6.48 -3.03
CA SER A 97 -9.01 5.88 -4.32
C SER A 97 -10.07 6.22 -5.36
N VAL A 98 -9.69 6.09 -6.64
CA VAL A 98 -10.59 6.21 -7.77
C VAL A 98 -10.44 4.97 -8.63
N ASN A 99 -11.57 4.37 -9.01
CA ASN A 99 -11.63 3.23 -9.92
C ASN A 99 -10.82 2.00 -9.43
N LEU A 100 -10.86 1.75 -8.13
CA LEU A 100 -10.24 0.58 -7.50
C LEU A 100 -11.25 -0.29 -6.75
N GLU A 101 -12.54 -0.09 -7.02
CA GLU A 101 -13.63 -0.90 -6.47
C GLU A 101 -13.67 -0.93 -4.94
N GLU A 102 -13.21 0.15 -4.29
CA GLU A 102 -13.23 0.22 -2.83
C GLU A 102 -14.65 0.29 -2.32
N LYS A 103 -14.97 -0.57 -1.36
CA LYS A 103 -16.27 -0.61 -0.71
C LYS A 103 -16.15 -1.35 0.61
N GLY A 104 -16.48 -0.66 1.70
CA GLY A 104 -16.55 -1.30 3.02
C GLY A 104 -15.24 -1.93 3.49
N GLY A 105 -14.10 -1.32 3.17
CA GLY A 105 -12.80 -1.82 3.60
C GLY A 105 -12.19 -2.89 2.69
N VAL A 106 -12.81 -3.13 1.54
CA VAL A 106 -12.33 -4.05 0.50
C VAL A 106 -11.97 -3.24 -0.73
N ILE A 107 -10.91 -3.62 -1.43
CA ILE A 107 -10.38 -2.90 -2.58
C ILE A 107 -9.84 -3.89 -3.63
N HIS A 108 -9.68 -3.45 -4.87
CA HIS A 108 -9.04 -4.26 -5.88
C HIS A 108 -7.65 -4.70 -5.41
N LYS A 109 -7.34 -5.98 -5.51
CA LYS A 109 -6.12 -6.59 -4.95
C LYS A 109 -4.82 -5.95 -5.46
N ASN A 110 -4.82 -5.32 -6.63
CA ASN A 110 -3.63 -4.66 -7.16
C ASN A 110 -3.14 -3.53 -6.26
N TYR A 111 -4.08 -2.83 -5.58
CA TYR A 111 -3.72 -1.81 -4.60
C TYR A 111 -2.78 -2.38 -3.53
N ASN A 112 -3.11 -3.54 -2.97
CA ASN A 112 -2.28 -4.17 -1.94
C ASN A 112 -0.87 -4.50 -2.46
N GLY A 113 -0.75 -4.90 -3.72
CA GLY A 113 0.53 -5.12 -4.37
C GLY A 113 1.36 -3.83 -4.46
N TRP A 114 0.71 -2.71 -4.77
CA TRP A 114 1.39 -1.40 -4.81
C TRP A 114 1.88 -0.98 -3.43
N ILE A 115 1.11 -1.26 -2.38
CA ILE A 115 1.51 -0.96 -1.00
C ILE A 115 2.69 -1.82 -0.58
N GLN A 116 2.71 -3.10 -0.93
CA GLN A 116 3.85 -3.98 -0.66
C GLN A 116 5.12 -3.48 -1.36
N ASN A 117 5.02 -3.08 -2.62
CA ASN A 117 6.15 -2.54 -3.36
C ASN A 117 6.67 -1.24 -2.74
N LEU A 118 5.75 -0.35 -2.37
CA LEU A 118 6.12 0.91 -1.72
C LEU A 118 6.83 0.67 -0.39
N THR A 119 6.31 -0.22 0.43
CA THR A 119 6.90 -0.57 1.73
C THR A 119 8.30 -1.16 1.57
N ARG A 120 8.48 -2.08 0.62
CA ARG A 120 9.81 -2.62 0.31
C ARG A 120 10.77 -1.54 -0.15
N GLY A 121 10.30 -0.62 -0.98
CA GLY A 121 11.10 0.51 -1.46
C GLY A 121 11.51 1.45 -0.33
N ILE A 122 10.60 1.78 0.57
CA ILE A 122 10.90 2.61 1.73
C ILE A 122 11.94 1.94 2.60
N ASN A 123 11.76 0.66 2.92
CA ASN A 123 12.72 -0.09 3.74
C ASN A 123 14.12 -0.13 3.11
N ALA A 124 14.19 -0.32 1.79
CA ALA A 124 15.46 -0.32 1.08
C ALA A 124 16.15 1.05 1.14
N GLN A 125 15.41 2.13 0.95
CA GLN A 125 15.96 3.49 1.03
C GLN A 125 16.40 3.84 2.45
N LEU A 126 15.64 3.45 3.46
CA LEU A 126 16.02 3.65 4.86
C LEU A 126 17.30 2.89 5.19
N SER A 127 17.40 1.65 4.74
CA SER A 127 18.58 0.81 4.96
C SER A 127 19.84 1.42 4.37
N ALA A 128 19.74 2.06 3.21
CA ALA A 128 20.85 2.69 2.50
C ALA A 128 21.19 4.10 3.03
N SER A 129 20.41 4.63 3.94
CA SER A 129 20.59 6.00 4.46
C SER A 129 21.62 6.11 5.55
#